data_606ba4a09963384ca20e9582d6d96e0e
#
_entry.id   606ba4a09963384ca20e9582d6d96e0e
#
_cell.length_a   1.000
_cell.length_b   1.000
_cell.length_c   1.000
_cell.angle_alpha   90.00
_cell.angle_beta   90.00
_cell.angle_gamma   90.00
#
_symmetry.space_group_name_H-M   'P 1'
#
loop_
_entity.id
_entity.type
_entity.pdbx_description
1 polymer ?
#
loop_
_entity_poly.entity_id
_entity_poly.type
_entity_poly.pdbx_seq_one_letter_code
_entity_poly.pdbx_strand_id
1 'polypeptide(L)'
;GMKNYWVAVGVMAGFCQAGGVGRTVAEWIIDGEPSIDVWAMDIARFGNYASPQYGTIKSSENYERRFIMTFPNETLPKGRKQKTTALYDRLVARGAVMGDAFGLENALWFAKDPKDAHEEPTFERSRSHAYVAAEVEAVRTAVGATEIANFAKHEISGPGSRKFLNYILAGRIPKPGRIVLTPMLTPKGKLYGDLTVACYSEEKFIIYGSGAAQEMHRRWFEKFLPKDGVKYKNRSDDFHGIAISGPNSRKLLSRICRDNVSTEALKFRDTRETFVGGVPAILNRISFSGELGYEIYVAPQFHLKLF
;
A
#
# COMPACT_ATOMS: atom_id res chain seq x y z
N GLY A 1 -9.30 1.02 19.79
CA GLY A 1 -9.24 2.04 20.80
C GLY A 1 -10.31 1.87 21.88
N MET A 2 -10.25 2.67 22.95
CA MET A 2 -11.29 2.65 23.99
C MET A 2 -12.54 3.37 23.49
N LYS A 3 -13.70 2.78 23.71
CA LYS A 3 -14.97 3.38 23.34
C LYS A 3 -15.23 4.66 24.15
N ASN A 4 -15.69 5.71 23.51
CA ASN A 4 -15.96 7.03 24.12
C ASN A 4 -14.74 7.70 24.78
N TYR A 5 -13.53 7.38 24.31
CA TYR A 5 -12.30 8.03 24.74
C TYR A 5 -11.69 8.81 23.57
N TRP A 6 -11.53 10.10 23.75
CA TRP A 6 -11.04 11.04 22.75
C TRP A 6 -9.79 11.74 23.26
N VAL A 7 -8.83 11.97 22.36
CA VAL A 7 -7.56 12.60 22.70
C VAL A 7 -7.23 13.67 21.65
N ALA A 8 -6.87 14.85 22.13
CA ALA A 8 -6.33 15.94 21.31
C ALA A 8 -4.97 16.35 21.88
N VAL A 9 -3.89 15.80 21.30
CA VAL A 9 -2.51 16.01 21.77
C VAL A 9 -1.59 16.33 20.61
N GLY A 10 -0.39 16.83 20.90
CA GLY A 10 0.63 17.09 19.87
C GLY A 10 0.34 18.29 18.99
N VAL A 11 -0.51 19.20 19.43
CA VAL A 11 -0.86 20.44 18.69
C VAL A 11 0.28 21.43 18.83
N MET A 12 1.24 21.41 17.91
CA MET A 12 2.46 22.22 18.02
C MET A 12 2.21 23.74 17.89
N ALA A 13 1.25 24.14 17.05
CA ALA A 13 0.83 25.53 16.90
C ALA A 13 -0.49 25.77 17.65
N GLY A 14 -0.48 25.55 18.97
CA GLY A 14 -1.69 25.46 19.80
C GLY A 14 -2.64 26.64 19.64
N PHE A 15 -2.14 27.89 19.70
CA PHE A 15 -2.99 29.08 19.55
C PHE A 15 -3.66 29.15 18.17
N CYS A 16 -2.95 28.85 17.09
CA CYS A 16 -3.47 28.93 15.73
C CYS A 16 -4.41 27.77 15.38
N GLN A 17 -4.18 26.59 15.94
CA GLN A 17 -4.88 25.35 15.56
C GLN A 17 -5.99 24.95 16.55
N ALA A 18 -6.02 25.52 17.75
CA ALA A 18 -6.92 25.10 18.83
C ALA A 18 -8.41 25.10 18.40
N GLY A 19 -8.87 26.14 17.72
CA GLY A 19 -10.24 26.23 17.24
C GLY A 19 -10.60 25.13 16.23
N GLY A 20 -9.71 24.87 15.27
CA GLY A 20 -9.88 23.79 14.28
C GLY A 20 -9.87 22.41 14.90
N VAL A 21 -8.94 22.14 15.82
CA VAL A 21 -8.86 20.87 16.57
C VAL A 21 -10.11 20.66 17.42
N GLY A 22 -10.55 21.69 18.15
CA GLY A 22 -11.76 21.62 18.99
C GLY A 22 -13.01 21.32 18.16
N ARG A 23 -13.18 22.01 17.03
CA ARG A 23 -14.27 21.74 16.10
C ARG A 23 -14.24 20.32 15.57
N THR A 24 -13.10 19.87 15.09
CA THR A 24 -12.92 18.51 14.52
C THR A 24 -13.27 17.42 15.54
N VAL A 25 -12.80 17.57 16.78
CA VAL A 25 -13.10 16.61 17.84
C VAL A 25 -14.59 16.66 18.22
N ALA A 26 -15.20 17.83 18.29
CA ALA A 26 -16.63 17.97 18.56
C ALA A 26 -17.50 17.32 17.49
N GLU A 27 -17.21 17.57 16.21
CA GLU A 27 -17.89 16.92 15.07
C GLU A 27 -17.73 15.38 15.15
N TRP A 28 -16.53 14.92 15.48
CA TRP A 28 -16.27 13.49 15.59
C TRP A 28 -17.05 12.81 16.73
N ILE A 29 -17.21 13.50 17.85
CA ILE A 29 -18.00 13.01 18.99
C ILE A 29 -19.49 13.00 18.66
N ILE A 30 -20.01 14.05 18.04
CA ILE A 30 -21.45 14.24 17.80
C ILE A 30 -21.91 13.50 16.55
N ASP A 31 -21.18 13.64 15.45
CA ASP A 31 -21.58 13.15 14.13
C ASP A 31 -20.94 11.79 13.78
N GLY A 32 -19.97 11.32 14.58
CA GLY A 32 -19.22 10.08 14.36
C GLY A 32 -18.09 10.20 13.33
N GLU A 33 -17.99 11.34 12.62
CA GLU A 33 -16.92 11.64 11.67
C GLU A 33 -16.72 13.17 11.55
N PRO A 34 -15.49 13.67 11.38
CA PRO A 34 -15.24 15.07 11.14
C PRO A 34 -15.67 15.49 9.72
N SER A 35 -15.96 16.78 9.53
CA SER A 35 -16.35 17.35 8.23
C SER A 35 -15.18 17.45 7.23
N ILE A 36 -13.95 17.41 7.73
CA ILE A 36 -12.69 17.44 6.95
C ILE A 36 -11.91 16.15 7.12
N ASP A 37 -11.05 15.83 6.14
CA ASP A 37 -10.13 14.70 6.26
C ASP A 37 -9.00 15.03 7.24
N VAL A 38 -8.94 14.29 8.33
CA VAL A 38 -7.90 14.39 9.37
C VAL A 38 -7.04 13.13 9.50
N TRP A 39 -7.10 12.22 8.52
CA TRP A 39 -6.36 10.96 8.60
C TRP A 39 -4.85 11.16 8.83
N ALA A 40 -4.25 12.15 8.19
CA ALA A 40 -2.84 12.49 8.38
C ALA A 40 -2.49 12.95 9.82
N MET A 41 -3.49 13.31 10.63
CA MET A 41 -3.36 13.71 12.02
C MET A 41 -3.85 12.63 13.01
N ASP A 42 -4.56 11.60 12.51
CA ASP A 42 -5.05 10.51 13.35
C ASP A 42 -3.89 9.60 13.77
N ILE A 43 -3.70 9.39 15.07
CA ILE A 43 -2.67 8.48 15.59
C ILE A 43 -2.85 7.04 15.10
N ALA A 44 -4.08 6.65 14.75
CA ALA A 44 -4.37 5.33 14.21
C ALA A 44 -3.76 5.07 12.82
N ARG A 45 -3.22 6.11 12.13
CA ARG A 45 -2.48 5.92 10.88
C ARG A 45 -1.19 5.12 11.06
N PHE A 46 -0.64 5.10 12.26
CA PHE A 46 0.51 4.29 12.59
C PHE A 46 0.09 2.84 12.86
N GLY A 47 0.82 1.91 12.28
CA GLY A 47 0.66 0.48 12.56
C GLY A 47 1.52 0.02 13.76
N ASN A 48 1.58 -1.29 13.94
CA ASN A 48 2.32 -1.92 15.06
C ASN A 48 3.83 -1.63 15.08
N TYR A 49 4.39 -1.11 13.99
CA TYR A 49 5.80 -0.71 13.92
C TYR A 49 6.12 0.50 14.81
N ALA A 50 5.15 1.36 15.09
CA ALA A 50 5.33 2.60 15.82
C ALA A 50 5.39 2.35 17.33
N SER A 51 6.54 1.90 17.80
CA SER A 51 6.83 1.75 19.24
C SER A 51 6.90 3.12 19.95
N PRO A 52 6.80 3.17 21.29
CA PRO A 52 7.05 4.40 22.06
C PRO A 52 8.42 5.04 21.76
N GLN A 53 9.46 4.21 21.58
CA GLN A 53 10.78 4.69 21.20
C GLN A 53 10.81 5.35 19.82
N TYR A 54 10.17 4.71 18.82
CA TYR A 54 10.00 5.31 17.49
C TYR A 54 9.26 6.65 17.58
N GLY A 55 8.17 6.70 18.34
CA GLY A 55 7.39 7.92 18.55
C GLY A 55 8.23 9.05 19.15
N THR A 56 9.06 8.76 20.15
CA THR A 56 9.97 9.74 20.76
C THR A 56 10.97 10.28 19.75
N ILE A 57 11.64 9.40 18.98
CA ILE A 57 12.63 9.77 17.97
C ILE A 57 12.00 10.66 16.89
N LYS A 58 10.84 10.25 16.36
CA LYS A 58 10.14 11.00 15.30
C LYS A 58 9.58 12.33 15.78
N SER A 59 9.06 12.38 17.01
CA SER A 59 8.58 13.64 17.61
C SER A 59 9.72 14.63 17.80
N SER A 60 10.88 14.16 18.27
CA SER A 60 12.09 15.02 18.42
C SER A 60 12.57 15.53 17.06
N GLU A 61 12.68 14.65 16.04
CA GLU A 61 13.05 15.04 14.68
C GLU A 61 12.11 16.10 14.09
N ASN A 62 10.79 15.88 14.25
CA ASN A 62 9.78 16.82 13.78
C ASN A 62 9.85 18.16 14.53
N TYR A 63 10.07 18.13 15.85
CA TYR A 63 10.19 19.34 16.66
C TYR A 63 11.44 20.15 16.32
N GLU A 64 12.58 19.51 16.13
CA GLU A 64 13.82 20.16 15.66
C GLU A 64 13.62 20.89 14.32
N ARG A 65 12.76 20.36 13.48
CA ARG A 65 12.49 20.88 12.13
C ARG A 65 11.25 21.79 12.01
N ARG A 66 10.61 22.13 13.10
CA ARG A 66 9.30 22.84 13.09
C ARG A 66 9.29 24.20 12.35
N PHE A 67 10.44 24.83 12.19
CA PHE A 67 10.60 26.09 11.45
C PHE A 67 11.36 25.93 10.14
N ILE A 68 11.73 24.71 9.78
CA ILE A 68 12.41 24.40 8.53
C ILE A 68 11.36 24.13 7.46
N MET A 69 11.54 24.72 6.29
CA MET A 69 10.69 24.45 5.14
C MET A 69 10.92 23.00 4.66
N THR A 70 9.85 22.25 4.53
CA THR A 70 9.92 20.87 4.04
C THR A 70 10.00 20.87 2.52
N PHE A 71 10.96 20.12 1.97
CA PHE A 71 11.06 19.92 0.53
C PHE A 71 10.05 18.88 0.04
N PRO A 72 9.60 18.95 -1.24
CA PRO A 72 8.77 17.91 -1.84
C PRO A 72 9.46 16.54 -1.77
N ASN A 73 8.70 15.50 -1.38
CA ASN A 73 9.15 14.11 -1.28
C ASN A 73 10.31 13.86 -0.29
N GLU A 74 10.61 14.80 0.58
CA GLU A 74 11.64 14.63 1.60
C GLU A 74 11.26 13.50 2.56
N THR A 75 12.14 12.50 2.71
CA THR A 75 12.01 11.43 3.69
C THR A 75 12.92 11.68 4.87
N LEU A 76 12.34 11.89 6.06
CA LEU A 76 13.11 12.17 7.27
C LEU A 76 13.86 10.91 7.76
N PRO A 77 15.18 11.02 8.07
CA PRO A 77 16.05 9.88 8.28
C PRO A 77 15.94 9.22 9.66
N LYS A 78 15.57 9.97 10.72
CA LYS A 78 15.61 9.42 12.08
C LYS A 78 14.54 8.34 12.28
N GLY A 79 14.83 7.35 13.12
CA GLY A 79 13.91 6.26 13.43
C GLY A 79 13.70 5.23 12.31
N ARG A 80 14.50 5.27 11.26
CA ARG A 80 14.56 4.23 10.22
C ARG A 80 15.65 3.20 10.63
N LYS A 81 15.57 1.93 10.26
CA LYS A 81 14.55 1.20 9.52
C LYS A 81 13.61 0.53 10.53
N GLN A 82 12.30 0.53 10.29
CA GLN A 82 11.34 -0.19 11.14
C GLN A 82 10.99 -1.57 10.57
N LYS A 83 10.67 -1.63 9.28
CA LYS A 83 10.41 -2.88 8.56
C LYS A 83 11.17 -2.87 7.22
N THR A 84 11.66 -4.03 6.83
CA THR A 84 12.27 -4.27 5.52
C THR A 84 11.70 -5.53 4.90
N THR A 85 11.74 -5.62 3.59
CA THR A 85 11.49 -6.89 2.88
C THR A 85 12.78 -7.70 2.75
N ALA A 86 12.66 -8.95 2.32
CA ALA A 86 13.83 -9.79 2.00
C ALA A 86 14.67 -9.25 0.83
N LEU A 87 14.15 -8.29 0.06
CA LEU A 87 14.85 -7.68 -1.07
C LEU A 87 15.68 -6.46 -0.69
N TYR A 88 15.50 -5.89 0.50
CA TYR A 88 16.09 -4.61 0.90
C TYR A 88 17.57 -4.50 0.51
N ASP A 89 18.41 -5.40 1.01
CA ASP A 89 19.86 -5.36 0.75
C ASP A 89 20.21 -5.57 -0.73
N ARG A 90 19.43 -6.37 -1.45
CA ARG A 90 19.60 -6.59 -2.88
C ARG A 90 19.26 -5.35 -3.70
N LEU A 91 18.21 -4.61 -3.30
CA LEU A 91 17.82 -3.36 -3.95
C LEU A 91 18.85 -2.26 -3.68
N VAL A 92 19.30 -2.13 -2.44
CA VAL A 92 20.39 -1.19 -2.08
C VAL A 92 21.67 -1.48 -2.88
N ALA A 93 22.08 -2.76 -2.97
CA ALA A 93 23.25 -3.14 -3.77
C ALA A 93 23.10 -2.86 -5.28
N ARG A 94 21.87 -2.64 -5.76
CA ARG A 94 21.56 -2.23 -7.15
C ARG A 94 21.41 -0.71 -7.31
N GLY A 95 21.74 0.07 -6.29
CA GLY A 95 21.65 1.52 -6.31
C GLY A 95 20.28 2.08 -5.94
N ALA A 96 19.43 1.30 -5.26
CA ALA A 96 18.16 1.82 -4.78
C ALA A 96 18.35 2.94 -3.77
N VAL A 97 17.68 4.05 -3.99
CA VAL A 97 17.43 5.09 -2.99
C VAL A 97 16.17 4.74 -2.26
N MET A 98 16.28 4.50 -0.95
CA MET A 98 15.19 3.96 -0.14
C MET A 98 14.40 5.07 0.54
N GLY A 99 13.07 4.94 0.51
CA GLY A 99 12.13 5.75 1.26
C GLY A 99 11.39 4.96 2.32
N ASP A 100 10.69 5.65 3.21
CA ASP A 100 9.83 5.07 4.23
C ASP A 100 8.36 5.22 3.84
N ALA A 101 7.66 4.11 3.74
CA ALA A 101 6.21 4.07 3.51
C ALA A 101 5.53 3.40 4.72
N PHE A 102 5.13 4.20 5.70
CA PHE A 102 4.44 3.73 6.91
C PHE A 102 5.21 2.62 7.64
N GLY A 103 6.49 2.90 7.89
CA GLY A 103 7.43 2.01 8.56
C GLY A 103 8.08 0.96 7.67
N LEU A 104 7.65 0.77 6.42
CA LEU A 104 8.26 -0.15 5.47
C LEU A 104 9.22 0.58 4.52
N GLU A 105 10.46 0.14 4.48
CA GLU A 105 11.45 0.60 3.51
C GLU A 105 11.08 0.11 2.10
N ASN A 106 11.05 1.02 1.14
CA ASN A 106 10.82 0.70 -0.27
C ASN A 106 11.71 1.54 -1.19
N ALA A 107 12.08 0.98 -2.33
CA ALA A 107 12.85 1.70 -3.34
C ALA A 107 12.01 2.80 -3.98
N LEU A 108 12.53 4.01 -4.00
CA LEU A 108 11.93 5.17 -4.68
C LEU A 108 12.38 5.22 -6.15
N TRP A 109 13.66 5.04 -6.39
CA TRP A 109 14.30 5.01 -7.69
C TRP A 109 15.68 4.35 -7.60
N PHE A 110 16.35 4.10 -8.73
CA PHE A 110 17.64 3.43 -8.79
C PHE A 110 18.68 4.30 -9.48
N ALA A 111 19.77 4.62 -8.77
CA ALA A 111 20.93 5.25 -9.33
C ALA A 111 21.82 4.24 -10.07
N LYS A 112 22.35 4.61 -11.24
CA LYS A 112 23.37 3.80 -11.95
C LYS A 112 24.75 3.99 -11.35
N ASP A 113 25.07 5.23 -10.91
CA ASP A 113 26.31 5.54 -10.20
C ASP A 113 26.03 5.53 -8.69
N PRO A 114 26.79 4.77 -7.87
CA PRO A 114 26.65 4.77 -6.42
C PRO A 114 26.77 6.17 -5.77
N LYS A 115 27.49 7.09 -6.40
CA LYS A 115 27.61 8.48 -5.93
C LYS A 115 26.28 9.23 -5.96
N ASP A 116 25.39 8.84 -6.86
CA ASP A 116 24.08 9.45 -7.01
C ASP A 116 22.99 8.76 -6.19
N ALA A 117 23.32 7.67 -5.48
CA ALA A 117 22.37 6.88 -4.72
C ALA A 117 21.93 7.56 -3.41
N HIS A 118 21.49 8.81 -3.50
CA HIS A 118 20.96 9.58 -2.37
C HIS A 118 19.96 10.63 -2.86
N GLU A 119 18.99 10.98 -2.00
CA GLU A 119 18.12 12.12 -2.25
C GLU A 119 18.83 13.43 -1.91
N GLU A 120 18.65 14.42 -2.78
CA GLU A 120 19.08 15.79 -2.57
C GLU A 120 17.83 16.67 -2.59
N PRO A 121 17.38 17.17 -1.41
CA PRO A 121 16.17 17.98 -1.33
C PRO A 121 16.30 19.25 -2.19
N THR A 122 15.30 19.47 -3.04
CA THR A 122 15.26 20.64 -3.94
C THR A 122 13.83 21.03 -4.27
N PHE A 123 13.59 22.32 -4.55
CA PHE A 123 12.34 22.81 -5.12
C PHE A 123 12.34 22.78 -6.65
N GLU A 124 13.47 22.42 -7.25
CA GLU A 124 13.61 22.27 -8.70
C GLU A 124 13.46 20.79 -9.10
N ARG A 125 13.87 20.46 -10.31
CA ARG A 125 13.86 19.08 -10.81
C ARG A 125 14.91 18.26 -10.08
N SER A 126 14.45 17.20 -9.39
CA SER A 126 15.35 16.34 -8.61
C SER A 126 16.32 15.56 -9.49
N ARG A 127 17.42 15.11 -8.90
CA ARG A 127 18.41 14.23 -9.51
C ARG A 127 17.80 12.93 -10.04
N SER A 128 16.81 12.39 -9.33
CA SER A 128 16.09 11.18 -9.72
C SER A 128 15.43 11.25 -11.09
N HIS A 129 15.13 12.46 -11.61
CA HIS A 129 14.35 12.63 -12.82
C HIS A 129 14.93 11.90 -14.04
N ALA A 130 16.26 12.00 -14.26
CA ALA A 130 16.90 11.34 -15.40
C ALA A 130 16.89 9.81 -15.27
N TYR A 131 17.05 9.31 -14.05
CA TYR A 131 17.01 7.87 -13.73
C TYR A 131 15.60 7.31 -13.88
N VAL A 132 14.61 7.99 -13.34
CA VAL A 132 13.18 7.63 -13.47
C VAL A 132 12.72 7.70 -14.94
N ALA A 133 13.20 8.68 -15.72
CA ALA A 133 12.91 8.75 -17.14
C ALA A 133 13.41 7.51 -17.89
N ALA A 134 14.60 7.01 -17.57
CA ALA A 134 15.13 5.78 -18.15
C ALA A 134 14.36 4.52 -17.69
N GLU A 135 13.90 4.47 -16.45
CA GLU A 135 13.05 3.39 -15.94
C GLU A 135 11.69 3.37 -16.68
N VAL A 136 11.07 4.54 -16.86
CA VAL A 136 9.81 4.70 -17.60
C VAL A 136 9.99 4.24 -19.06
N GLU A 137 11.08 4.63 -19.71
CA GLU A 137 11.37 4.19 -21.08
C GLU A 137 11.51 2.67 -21.17
N ALA A 138 12.21 2.05 -20.22
CA ALA A 138 12.35 0.59 -20.14
C ALA A 138 11.01 -0.13 -19.98
N VAL A 139 10.11 0.41 -19.15
CA VAL A 139 8.76 -0.15 -18.98
C VAL A 139 7.93 0.01 -20.25
N ARG A 140 8.02 1.14 -20.94
CA ARG A 140 7.23 1.41 -22.14
C ARG A 140 7.70 0.62 -23.36
N THR A 141 8.98 0.36 -23.49
CA THR A 141 9.58 -0.28 -24.68
C THR A 141 9.96 -1.75 -24.48
N ALA A 142 10.14 -2.18 -23.24
CA ALA A 142 10.61 -3.53 -22.91
C ALA A 142 9.82 -4.16 -21.74
N VAL A 143 10.42 -4.23 -20.56
CA VAL A 143 9.82 -4.72 -19.33
C VAL A 143 10.56 -4.15 -18.13
N GLY A 144 9.82 -3.65 -17.14
CA GLY A 144 10.32 -3.28 -15.84
C GLY A 144 9.75 -4.18 -14.73
N ALA A 145 10.49 -4.30 -13.64
CA ALA A 145 10.04 -4.97 -12.42
C ALA A 145 10.17 -4.02 -11.23
N THR A 146 9.15 -3.97 -10.38
CA THR A 146 9.16 -3.16 -9.16
C THR A 146 8.59 -3.94 -7.99
N GLU A 147 9.13 -3.71 -6.80
CA GLU A 147 8.57 -4.26 -5.58
C GLU A 147 7.26 -3.54 -5.21
N ILE A 148 6.24 -4.31 -4.84
CA ILE A 148 4.91 -3.82 -4.44
C ILE A 148 4.48 -4.37 -3.07
N ALA A 149 5.45 -4.60 -2.18
CA ALA A 149 5.19 -5.08 -0.83
C ALA A 149 4.39 -4.06 0.02
N ASN A 150 4.49 -2.77 -0.31
CA ASN A 150 3.87 -1.64 0.39
C ASN A 150 2.35 -1.49 0.20
N PHE A 151 1.71 -2.26 -0.68
CA PHE A 151 0.24 -2.29 -0.73
C PHE A 151 -0.34 -2.99 0.50
N ALA A 152 -1.45 -2.43 1.02
CA ALA A 152 -2.27 -3.10 2.02
C ALA A 152 -2.98 -4.31 1.39
N LYS A 153 -3.11 -5.40 2.16
CA LYS A 153 -3.81 -6.62 1.75
C LYS A 153 -4.75 -7.06 2.88
N HIS A 154 -6.04 -6.97 2.61
CA HIS A 154 -7.10 -7.30 3.56
C HIS A 154 -7.83 -8.56 3.08
N GLU A 155 -7.79 -9.62 3.88
CA GLU A 155 -8.55 -10.84 3.60
C GLU A 155 -9.93 -10.77 4.28
N ILE A 156 -10.96 -11.01 3.50
CA ILE A 156 -12.33 -11.23 3.97
C ILE A 156 -12.71 -12.67 3.61
N SER A 157 -13.10 -13.47 4.61
CA SER A 157 -13.39 -14.88 4.40
C SER A 157 -14.57 -15.38 5.23
N GLY A 158 -15.19 -16.47 4.77
CA GLY A 158 -16.36 -17.12 5.37
C GLY A 158 -17.66 -16.95 4.57
N PRO A 159 -18.74 -17.68 4.93
CA PRO A 159 -19.95 -17.81 4.11
C PRO A 159 -20.71 -16.49 3.86
N GLY A 160 -20.53 -15.49 4.72
CA GLY A 160 -21.14 -14.16 4.55
C GLY A 160 -20.30 -13.15 3.77
N SER A 161 -19.10 -13.50 3.31
CA SER A 161 -18.11 -12.55 2.75
C SER A 161 -18.62 -11.75 1.55
N ARG A 162 -19.24 -12.39 0.57
CA ARG A 162 -19.79 -11.71 -0.60
C ARG A 162 -20.89 -10.72 -0.24
N LYS A 163 -21.80 -11.09 0.67
CA LYS A 163 -22.87 -10.22 1.16
C LYS A 163 -22.30 -9.00 1.89
N PHE A 164 -21.31 -9.23 2.75
CA PHE A 164 -20.62 -8.17 3.48
C PHE A 164 -19.92 -7.19 2.52
N LEU A 165 -19.13 -7.69 1.57
CA LEU A 165 -18.46 -6.85 0.59
C LEU A 165 -19.45 -6.06 -0.29
N ASN A 166 -20.55 -6.67 -0.69
CA ASN A 166 -21.61 -5.98 -1.45
C ASN A 166 -22.32 -4.88 -0.64
N TYR A 167 -22.26 -4.96 0.69
CA TYR A 167 -22.80 -3.93 1.58
C TYR A 167 -21.85 -2.73 1.73
N ILE A 168 -20.52 -2.98 1.82
CA ILE A 168 -19.56 -1.91 2.14
C ILE A 168 -18.86 -1.30 0.92
N LEU A 169 -18.95 -1.95 -0.24
CA LEU A 169 -18.34 -1.49 -1.50
C LEU A 169 -19.41 -1.00 -2.46
N ALA A 170 -19.13 0.09 -3.16
CA ALA A 170 -20.09 0.73 -4.07
C ALA A 170 -20.09 0.11 -5.49
N GLY A 171 -19.10 -0.73 -5.80
CA GLY A 171 -18.99 -1.40 -7.10
C GLY A 171 -19.44 -2.86 -7.07
N ARG A 172 -19.34 -3.52 -8.22
CA ARG A 172 -19.67 -4.94 -8.34
C ARG A 172 -18.61 -5.81 -7.67
N ILE A 173 -19.03 -6.85 -6.95
CA ILE A 173 -18.11 -7.85 -6.39
C ILE A 173 -17.74 -8.87 -7.48
N PRO A 174 -16.45 -9.17 -7.69
CA PRO A 174 -16.01 -10.05 -8.76
C PRO A 174 -16.42 -11.51 -8.52
N LYS A 175 -16.54 -12.27 -9.62
CA LYS A 175 -16.71 -13.73 -9.58
C LYS A 175 -15.35 -14.40 -9.22
N PRO A 176 -15.37 -15.66 -8.75
CA PRO A 176 -14.14 -16.43 -8.53
C PRO A 176 -13.18 -16.40 -9.73
N GLY A 177 -11.89 -16.23 -9.46
CA GLY A 177 -10.84 -16.08 -10.46
C GLY A 177 -10.75 -14.68 -11.10
N ARG A 178 -11.51 -13.68 -10.62
CA ARG A 178 -11.56 -12.33 -11.19
C ARG A 178 -11.17 -11.24 -10.20
N ILE A 179 -10.74 -10.12 -10.76
CA ILE A 179 -10.39 -8.88 -10.05
C ILE A 179 -11.28 -7.75 -10.54
N VAL A 180 -11.67 -6.87 -9.65
CA VAL A 180 -12.39 -5.63 -9.97
C VAL A 180 -11.82 -4.48 -9.15
N LEU A 181 -11.66 -3.32 -9.77
CA LEU A 181 -11.47 -2.05 -9.06
C LEU A 181 -12.84 -1.56 -8.59
N THR A 182 -12.97 -1.25 -7.32
CA THR A 182 -14.24 -0.82 -6.73
C THR A 182 -14.02 0.19 -5.60
N PRO A 183 -14.76 1.31 -5.57
CA PRO A 183 -14.67 2.27 -4.50
C PRO A 183 -15.38 1.78 -3.23
N MET A 184 -14.85 2.17 -2.10
CA MET A 184 -15.50 2.13 -0.80
C MET A 184 -15.90 3.56 -0.41
N LEU A 185 -17.16 3.77 -0.05
CA LEU A 185 -17.70 5.09 0.22
C LEU A 185 -18.18 5.21 1.66
N THR A 186 -18.13 6.43 2.20
CA THR A 186 -18.83 6.76 3.45
C THR A 186 -20.34 6.81 3.23
N PRO A 187 -21.17 6.78 4.31
CA PRO A 187 -22.61 6.98 4.21
C PRO A 187 -23.02 8.30 3.54
N LYS A 188 -22.13 9.30 3.57
CA LYS A 188 -22.32 10.62 2.89
C LYS A 188 -21.85 10.60 1.42
N GLY A 189 -21.46 9.43 0.87
CA GLY A 189 -21.02 9.28 -0.52
C GLY A 189 -19.60 9.79 -0.81
N LYS A 190 -18.80 10.09 0.20
CA LYS A 190 -17.38 10.47 0.02
C LYS A 190 -16.52 9.23 -0.21
N LEU A 191 -15.52 9.33 -1.07
CA LEU A 191 -14.55 8.26 -1.31
C LEU A 191 -13.76 7.98 -0.01
N TYR A 192 -13.81 6.73 0.45
CA TYR A 192 -13.07 6.26 1.62
C TYR A 192 -11.93 5.29 1.26
N GLY A 193 -12.05 4.63 0.13
CA GLY A 193 -11.02 3.75 -0.42
C GLY A 193 -11.24 3.48 -1.90
N ASP A 194 -10.14 3.45 -2.66
CA ASP A 194 -10.09 2.98 -4.03
C ASP A 194 -9.39 1.62 -4.00
N LEU A 195 -10.17 0.56 -4.13
CA LEU A 195 -9.76 -0.79 -3.76
C LEU A 195 -9.80 -1.74 -4.94
N THR A 196 -8.78 -2.59 -5.02
CA THR A 196 -8.75 -3.72 -5.94
C THR A 196 -9.20 -4.99 -5.22
N VAL A 197 -10.31 -5.57 -5.62
CA VAL A 197 -10.89 -6.77 -5.01
C VAL A 197 -10.63 -7.98 -5.88
N ALA A 198 -9.88 -8.95 -5.38
CA ALA A 198 -9.65 -10.26 -6.00
C ALA A 198 -10.51 -11.32 -5.30
N CYS A 199 -11.25 -12.12 -6.08
CA CYS A 199 -12.11 -13.19 -5.60
C CYS A 199 -11.49 -14.56 -5.90
N TYR A 200 -11.18 -15.33 -4.85
CA TYR A 200 -10.61 -16.70 -4.96
C TYR A 200 -11.69 -17.76 -4.88
N SER A 201 -12.74 -17.51 -4.10
CA SER A 201 -13.94 -18.32 -4.03
C SER A 201 -15.14 -17.44 -3.60
N GLU A 202 -16.34 -18.00 -3.55
CA GLU A 202 -17.51 -17.27 -3.04
C GLU A 202 -17.35 -16.78 -1.58
N GLU A 203 -16.42 -17.40 -0.86
CA GLU A 203 -16.16 -17.17 0.57
C GLU A 203 -14.76 -16.64 0.87
N LYS A 204 -13.95 -16.30 -0.16
CA LYS A 204 -12.57 -15.82 0.06
C LYS A 204 -12.19 -14.73 -0.91
N PHE A 205 -11.86 -13.57 -0.36
CA PHE A 205 -11.46 -12.38 -1.10
C PHE A 205 -10.18 -11.78 -0.49
N ILE A 206 -9.30 -11.26 -1.34
CA ILE A 206 -8.22 -10.37 -0.93
C ILE A 206 -8.47 -9.00 -1.56
N ILE A 207 -8.41 -7.98 -0.72
CA ILE A 207 -8.63 -6.59 -1.09
C ILE A 207 -7.28 -5.88 -0.99
N TYR A 208 -6.83 -5.34 -2.10
CA TYR A 208 -5.61 -4.55 -2.18
C TYR A 208 -5.96 -3.07 -2.10
N GLY A 209 -5.20 -2.32 -1.34
CA GLY A 209 -5.38 -0.88 -1.18
C GLY A 209 -4.07 -0.16 -0.89
N SER A 210 -4.14 1.15 -0.70
CA SER A 210 -2.97 1.95 -0.33
C SER A 210 -2.43 1.52 1.04
N GLY A 211 -1.10 1.32 1.14
CA GLY A 211 -0.44 1.09 2.41
C GLY A 211 -0.61 2.25 3.40
N ALA A 212 -0.69 3.48 2.88
CA ALA A 212 -0.99 4.68 3.68
C ALA A 212 -2.35 4.63 4.38
N ALA A 213 -3.33 3.99 3.74
CA ALA A 213 -4.68 3.87 4.26
C ALA A 213 -4.97 2.51 4.91
N GLN A 214 -3.95 1.66 5.11
CA GLN A 214 -4.11 0.31 5.64
C GLN A 214 -4.93 0.28 6.94
N GLU A 215 -4.55 1.11 7.92
CA GLU A 215 -5.23 1.15 9.21
C GLU A 215 -6.60 1.82 9.15
N MET A 216 -6.77 2.80 8.26
CA MET A 216 -8.05 3.43 7.98
C MET A 216 -9.06 2.41 7.41
N HIS A 217 -8.63 1.65 6.40
CA HIS A 217 -9.46 0.60 5.80
C HIS A 217 -9.74 -0.54 6.79
N ARG A 218 -8.74 -0.96 7.59
CA ARG A 218 -8.93 -1.96 8.64
C ARG A 218 -10.05 -1.55 9.60
N ARG A 219 -10.00 -0.33 10.14
CA ARG A 219 -11.02 0.20 11.05
C ARG A 219 -12.41 0.21 10.42
N TRP A 220 -12.50 0.51 9.13
CA TRP A 220 -13.77 0.51 8.41
C TRP A 220 -14.32 -0.89 8.24
N PHE A 221 -13.50 -1.85 7.83
CA PHE A 221 -13.92 -3.26 7.75
C PHE A 221 -14.38 -3.78 9.12
N GLU A 222 -13.59 -3.57 10.17
CA GLU A 222 -13.93 -4.00 11.53
C GLU A 222 -15.20 -3.35 12.07
N LYS A 223 -15.46 -2.07 11.75
CA LYS A 223 -16.66 -1.34 12.17
C LYS A 223 -17.96 -1.98 11.67
N PHE A 224 -17.94 -2.51 10.47
CA PHE A 224 -19.11 -3.09 9.80
C PHE A 224 -19.09 -4.62 9.73
N LEU A 225 -18.06 -5.24 10.29
CA LEU A 225 -17.90 -6.70 10.27
C LEU A 225 -19.09 -7.36 11.00
N PRO A 226 -19.81 -8.31 10.36
CA PRO A 226 -20.83 -9.09 11.03
C PRO A 226 -20.24 -9.87 12.21
N LYS A 227 -21.05 -10.12 13.25
CA LYS A 227 -20.62 -10.92 14.41
C LYS A 227 -20.26 -12.35 14.03
N ASP A 228 -20.98 -12.92 13.06
CA ASP A 228 -20.86 -14.31 12.62
C ASP A 228 -20.75 -14.43 11.10
N GLY A 229 -20.13 -15.51 10.64
CA GLY A 229 -20.10 -15.90 9.23
C GLY A 229 -19.09 -15.12 8.37
N VAL A 230 -18.41 -14.11 8.90
CA VAL A 230 -17.36 -13.36 8.17
C VAL A 230 -16.16 -13.15 9.07
N LYS A 231 -14.97 -13.39 8.52
CA LYS A 231 -13.70 -13.15 9.20
C LYS A 231 -12.90 -12.10 8.42
N TYR A 232 -12.27 -11.20 9.15
CA TYR A 232 -11.31 -10.25 8.63
C TYR A 232 -9.89 -10.61 9.10
N LYS A 233 -8.92 -10.52 8.20
CA LYS A 233 -7.50 -10.63 8.52
C LYS A 233 -6.68 -9.61 7.72
N ASN A 234 -5.84 -8.84 8.39
CA ASN A 234 -4.80 -8.07 7.71
C ASN A 234 -3.68 -9.01 7.28
N ARG A 235 -3.39 -9.05 5.97
CA ARG A 235 -2.39 -9.91 5.33
C ARG A 235 -1.24 -9.12 4.71
N SER A 236 -1.13 -7.82 5.04
CA SER A 236 -0.17 -6.93 4.37
C SER A 236 1.28 -7.38 4.53
N ASP A 237 1.62 -7.91 5.69
CA ASP A 237 2.96 -8.46 5.96
C ASP A 237 3.09 -9.97 5.62
N ASP A 238 1.98 -10.65 5.25
CA ASP A 238 1.97 -12.07 4.88
C ASP A 238 2.27 -12.30 3.39
N PHE A 239 2.15 -11.28 2.55
CA PHE A 239 2.41 -11.33 1.12
C PHE A 239 3.26 -10.17 0.66
N HIS A 240 4.41 -10.47 0.07
CA HIS A 240 5.24 -9.51 -0.63
C HIS A 240 5.08 -9.67 -2.13
N GLY A 241 5.13 -8.60 -2.88
CA GLY A 241 4.84 -8.63 -4.30
C GLY A 241 5.94 -8.02 -5.16
N ILE A 242 6.00 -8.52 -6.40
CA ILE A 242 6.73 -7.93 -7.52
C ILE A 242 5.73 -7.68 -8.64
N ALA A 243 5.65 -6.45 -9.13
CA ALA A 243 4.96 -6.13 -10.36
C ALA A 243 5.94 -6.18 -11.53
N ILE A 244 5.52 -6.78 -12.64
CA ILE A 244 6.21 -6.70 -13.93
C ILE A 244 5.29 -6.04 -14.94
N SER A 245 5.80 -5.03 -15.67
CA SER A 245 5.01 -4.24 -16.62
C SER A 245 5.81 -3.93 -17.88
N GLY A 246 5.12 -3.82 -19.00
CA GLY A 246 5.68 -3.51 -20.30
C GLY A 246 5.37 -4.56 -21.37
N PRO A 247 5.63 -4.27 -22.67
CA PRO A 247 5.25 -5.14 -23.78
C PRO A 247 5.85 -6.54 -23.71
N ASN A 248 7.03 -6.70 -23.09
CA ASN A 248 7.69 -7.99 -22.93
C ASN A 248 7.36 -8.71 -21.60
N SER A 249 6.48 -8.16 -20.77
CA SER A 249 6.15 -8.75 -19.44
C SER A 249 5.59 -10.17 -19.54
N ARG A 250 4.72 -10.45 -20.54
CA ARG A 250 4.20 -11.80 -20.80
C ARG A 250 5.29 -12.76 -21.25
N LYS A 251 6.18 -12.31 -22.13
CA LYS A 251 7.31 -13.13 -22.59
C LYS A 251 8.25 -13.50 -21.45
N LEU A 252 8.50 -12.57 -20.53
CA LEU A 252 9.25 -12.86 -19.30
C LEU A 252 8.49 -13.86 -18.42
N LEU A 253 7.23 -13.58 -18.11
CA LEU A 253 6.41 -14.41 -17.23
C LEU A 253 6.25 -15.84 -17.77
N SER A 254 6.07 -16.04 -19.07
CA SER A 254 5.93 -17.36 -19.70
C SER A 254 7.14 -18.28 -19.50
N ARG A 255 8.32 -17.71 -19.24
CA ARG A 255 9.57 -18.47 -19.00
C ARG A 255 9.69 -18.99 -17.56
N ILE A 256 8.96 -18.38 -16.62
CA ILE A 256 9.11 -18.66 -15.18
C ILE A 256 7.79 -19.09 -14.53
N CYS A 257 6.64 -18.93 -15.19
CA CYS A 257 5.35 -19.37 -14.69
C CYS A 257 5.09 -20.82 -15.13
N ARG A 258 4.61 -21.65 -14.19
CA ARG A 258 4.23 -23.04 -14.49
C ARG A 258 3.05 -23.09 -15.46
N ASP A 259 2.06 -22.21 -15.27
CA ASP A 259 0.82 -22.25 -16.04
C ASP A 259 0.92 -21.39 -17.31
N ASN A 260 0.06 -21.69 -18.28
CA ASN A 260 -0.07 -20.87 -19.48
C ASN A 260 -0.57 -19.46 -19.11
N VAL A 261 0.17 -18.45 -19.58
CA VAL A 261 -0.11 -17.02 -19.36
C VAL A 261 -0.46 -16.27 -20.64
N SER A 262 -0.86 -17.00 -21.71
CA SER A 262 -1.39 -16.38 -22.93
C SER A 262 -2.61 -15.51 -22.64
N THR A 263 -3.02 -14.69 -23.59
CA THR A 263 -4.20 -13.81 -23.42
C THR A 263 -5.48 -14.61 -23.20
N GLU A 264 -5.59 -15.77 -23.82
CA GLU A 264 -6.74 -16.67 -23.73
C GLU A 264 -6.79 -17.40 -22.38
N ALA A 265 -5.63 -17.82 -21.87
CA ALA A 265 -5.50 -18.60 -20.65
C ALA A 265 -5.51 -17.74 -19.38
N LEU A 266 -5.04 -16.48 -19.47
CA LEU A 266 -5.02 -15.50 -18.37
C LEU A 266 -5.49 -14.15 -18.93
N LYS A 267 -6.79 -13.87 -18.80
CA LYS A 267 -7.43 -12.65 -19.32
C LYS A 267 -7.14 -11.45 -18.41
N PHE A 268 -7.29 -10.24 -18.94
CA PHE A 268 -7.21 -9.03 -18.13
C PHE A 268 -8.16 -9.09 -16.94
N ARG A 269 -7.66 -8.76 -15.75
CA ARG A 269 -8.33 -8.89 -14.45
C ARG A 269 -8.63 -10.34 -14.03
N ASP A 270 -7.85 -11.30 -14.48
CA ASP A 270 -7.82 -12.64 -13.88
C ASP A 270 -6.87 -12.66 -12.68
N THR A 271 -7.21 -13.47 -11.69
CA THR A 271 -6.37 -13.86 -10.55
C THR A 271 -6.34 -15.36 -10.42
N ARG A 272 -5.19 -15.92 -10.06
CA ARG A 272 -5.05 -17.36 -9.77
C ARG A 272 -3.88 -17.63 -8.83
N GLU A 273 -3.99 -18.74 -8.12
CA GLU A 273 -2.86 -19.35 -7.42
C GLU A 273 -2.10 -20.25 -8.41
N THR A 274 -0.78 -20.12 -8.46
CA THR A 274 0.10 -20.84 -9.38
C THR A 274 1.51 -20.94 -8.82
N PHE A 275 2.49 -21.35 -9.64
CA PHE A 275 3.92 -21.30 -9.33
C PHE A 275 4.63 -20.36 -10.30
N VAL A 276 5.41 -19.41 -9.76
CA VAL A 276 6.24 -18.48 -10.51
C VAL A 276 7.66 -18.54 -9.97
N GLY A 277 8.67 -18.72 -10.83
CA GLY A 277 10.05 -18.91 -10.38
C GLY A 277 10.24 -20.16 -9.49
N GLY A 278 9.35 -21.15 -9.62
CA GLY A 278 9.38 -22.37 -8.81
C GLY A 278 8.88 -22.20 -7.37
N VAL A 279 8.19 -21.09 -7.04
CA VAL A 279 7.58 -20.85 -5.72
C VAL A 279 6.08 -20.67 -5.83
N PRO A 280 5.29 -21.05 -4.79
CA PRO A 280 3.86 -20.78 -4.75
C PRO A 280 3.60 -19.28 -4.80
N ALA A 281 2.72 -18.85 -5.70
CA ALA A 281 2.42 -17.45 -5.93
C ALA A 281 0.94 -17.20 -6.22
N ILE A 282 0.49 -16.02 -5.90
CA ILE A 282 -0.75 -15.43 -6.40
C ILE A 282 -0.36 -14.58 -7.62
N LEU A 283 -0.97 -14.84 -8.75
CA LEU A 283 -0.74 -14.13 -10.00
C LEU A 283 -1.98 -13.35 -10.39
N ASN A 284 -1.86 -12.03 -10.43
CA ASN A 284 -2.90 -11.09 -10.83
C ASN A 284 -2.53 -10.49 -12.20
N ARG A 285 -3.41 -10.59 -13.20
CA ARG A 285 -3.22 -9.89 -14.46
C ARG A 285 -3.84 -8.50 -14.39
N ILE A 286 -3.11 -7.58 -13.78
CA ILE A 286 -3.44 -6.17 -13.62
C ILE A 286 -2.14 -5.37 -13.60
N SER A 287 -2.20 -4.08 -13.95
CA SER A 287 -1.09 -3.15 -13.75
C SER A 287 -1.63 -1.81 -13.26
N PHE A 288 -0.83 -1.13 -12.47
CA PHE A 288 -1.15 0.22 -11.99
C PHE A 288 -1.02 1.26 -13.10
N SER A 289 -0.01 1.12 -13.95
CA SER A 289 0.37 2.09 -14.99
C SER A 289 -0.42 1.96 -16.31
N GLY A 290 -1.20 0.89 -16.49
CA GLY A 290 -2.00 0.65 -17.69
C GLY A 290 -1.30 -0.14 -18.78
N GLU A 291 0.02 -0.37 -18.71
CA GLU A 291 0.75 -1.27 -19.58
C GLU A 291 0.30 -2.74 -19.38
N LEU A 292 0.69 -3.61 -20.32
CA LEU A 292 0.59 -5.05 -20.10
C LEU A 292 1.40 -5.40 -18.85
N GLY A 293 0.74 -5.85 -17.79
CA GLY A 293 1.38 -6.08 -16.53
C GLY A 293 0.77 -7.21 -15.71
N TYR A 294 1.54 -7.62 -14.71
CA TYR A 294 1.19 -8.68 -13.77
C TYR A 294 1.74 -8.30 -12.40
N GLU A 295 0.94 -8.57 -11.38
CA GLU A 295 1.36 -8.51 -9.98
C GLU A 295 1.50 -9.92 -9.44
N ILE A 296 2.65 -10.24 -8.87
CA ILE A 296 3.01 -11.58 -8.39
C ILE A 296 3.25 -11.46 -6.90
N TYR A 297 2.40 -12.09 -6.09
CA TYR A 297 2.52 -12.07 -4.64
C TYR A 297 2.93 -13.44 -4.12
N VAL A 298 3.89 -13.45 -3.20
CA VAL A 298 4.42 -14.66 -2.55
C VAL A 298 4.52 -14.45 -1.04
N ALA A 299 4.57 -15.53 -0.28
CA ALA A 299 4.91 -15.45 1.13
C ALA A 299 6.34 -14.89 1.31
N PRO A 300 6.64 -14.15 2.39
CA PRO A 300 7.90 -13.43 2.57
C PRO A 300 9.15 -14.31 2.41
N GLN A 301 9.12 -15.56 2.87
CA GLN A 301 10.24 -16.50 2.73
C GLN A 301 10.59 -16.87 1.28
N PHE A 302 9.67 -16.66 0.33
CA PHE A 302 9.89 -16.92 -1.09
C PHE A 302 10.25 -15.67 -1.89
N HIS A 303 10.21 -14.50 -1.27
CA HIS A 303 10.33 -13.22 -1.97
C HIS A 303 11.70 -13.05 -2.65
N LEU A 304 12.78 -13.41 -1.94
CA LEU A 304 14.13 -13.38 -2.50
C LEU A 304 14.33 -14.37 -3.65
N LYS A 305 13.70 -15.55 -3.58
CA LYS A 305 13.80 -16.54 -4.64
C LYS A 305 13.01 -16.15 -5.88
N LEU A 306 11.87 -15.45 -5.71
CA LEU A 306 11.09 -14.92 -6.83
C LEU A 306 11.88 -13.86 -7.59
N PHE A 307 12.59 -12.96 -6.88
CA PHE A 307 13.44 -11.89 -7.43
C PHE A 307 14.68 -12.43 -8.12
#